data_11c1db5ba2a7c7876fb4559911414bc1
#
_entry.id   11c1db5ba2a7c7876fb4559911414bc1
#
_cell.length_a   1.000
_cell.length_b   1.000
_cell.length_c   1.000
_cell.angle_alpha   90.00
_cell.angle_beta   90.00
_cell.angle_gamma   90.00
#
_symmetry.space_group_name_H-M   'P 1'
#
loop_
_entity.id
_entity.type
_entity.pdbx_description
1 polymer ?
#
loop_
_entity_poly.entity_id
_entity_poly.type
_entity_poly.pdbx_seq_one_letter_code
_entity_poly.pdbx_strand_id
1 'polypeptide(L)'
;MRAGEALLDAFVNANILICMAFVLWIAVRALMCRVGLRHAYGTQLRLLNTVFVVVVCAPVLALGYGMLKGAGVAGQVNVNLSDLVVSYYLNGGFEMKASEFEGLILARDTFILNVLTGAGIVAQAAIFVFLAGFVVGLVRLAYSFHCLRRIVVQSYRWRSIGRMRLHVSDRTLVPFSTRGWRRYYVVIPSHMLAAPDELRVALAHELQHIRQGDLEWEIVLEALKPLFFLNPAYHAWKRQVEALREFNCDSQVLSKGRIDARAYCDTLLSVCQKTLRRDRSFVIAVPKVTLVTADRGSLIRGKRSFLERRILSVLEMRKMAYERLVFAALVVPLVAVVALTTLAIQRPGDWSQDRLMLSTVVNLDRLNEINRLSTFGRIRD
;
A
#
# COMPACT_ATOMS: atom_id res chain seq x y z
N MET A 1 -7.23 -28.68 -3.93
CA MET A 1 -6.05 -27.77 -3.95
C MET A 1 -5.16 -28.07 -2.75
N ARG A 2 -3.87 -28.25 -2.93
CA ARG A 2 -2.93 -28.36 -1.80
C ARG A 2 -2.87 -27.00 -1.10
N ALA A 3 -2.75 -26.98 0.23
CA ALA A 3 -2.73 -25.74 1.01
C ALA A 3 -1.69 -24.71 0.51
N GLY A 4 -0.53 -25.19 0.01
CA GLY A 4 0.51 -24.35 -0.57
C GLY A 4 0.08 -23.62 -1.86
N GLU A 5 -0.70 -24.28 -2.72
CA GLU A 5 -1.25 -23.65 -3.95
C GLU A 5 -2.19 -22.51 -3.62
N ALA A 6 -3.11 -22.73 -2.66
CA ALA A 6 -4.06 -21.71 -2.23
C ALA A 6 -3.35 -20.49 -1.62
N LEU A 7 -2.29 -20.72 -0.86
CA LEU A 7 -1.53 -19.64 -0.21
C LEU A 7 -0.72 -18.82 -1.22
N LEU A 8 -0.05 -19.49 -2.18
CA LEU A 8 0.69 -18.80 -3.23
C LEU A 8 -0.24 -18.03 -4.17
N ASP A 9 -1.39 -18.63 -4.53
CA ASP A 9 -2.41 -17.97 -5.34
C ASP A 9 -2.98 -16.73 -4.63
N ALA A 10 -3.30 -16.83 -3.33
CA ALA A 10 -3.74 -15.71 -2.53
C ALA A 10 -2.68 -14.59 -2.45
N PHE A 11 -1.39 -14.95 -2.35
CA PHE A 11 -0.29 -13.99 -2.35
C PHE A 11 -0.15 -13.27 -3.70
N VAL A 12 -0.19 -14.00 -4.81
CA VAL A 12 -0.13 -13.41 -6.17
C VAL A 12 -1.34 -12.48 -6.38
N ASN A 13 -2.53 -12.92 -6.01
CA ASN A 13 -3.76 -12.11 -6.10
C ASN A 13 -3.65 -10.83 -5.27
N ALA A 14 -3.16 -10.89 -4.03
CA ALA A 14 -2.97 -9.72 -3.19
C ALA A 14 -2.01 -8.71 -3.82
N ASN A 15 -0.91 -9.18 -4.46
CA ASN A 15 0.02 -8.30 -5.16
C ASN A 15 -0.63 -7.60 -6.38
N ILE A 16 -1.42 -8.33 -7.17
CA ILE A 16 -2.16 -7.77 -8.31
C ILE A 16 -3.19 -6.74 -7.81
N LEU A 17 -3.95 -7.08 -6.77
CA LEU A 17 -4.95 -6.19 -6.18
C LEU A 17 -4.36 -4.89 -5.66
N ILE A 18 -3.17 -4.93 -5.01
CA ILE A 18 -2.47 -3.72 -4.57
C ILE A 18 -2.12 -2.83 -5.76
N CYS A 19 -1.61 -3.41 -6.86
CA CYS A 19 -1.28 -2.65 -8.07
C CYS A 19 -2.53 -2.00 -8.67
N MET A 20 -3.62 -2.76 -8.85
CA MET A 20 -4.88 -2.26 -9.40
C MET A 20 -5.51 -1.19 -8.49
N ALA A 21 -5.57 -1.44 -7.17
CA ALA A 21 -6.08 -0.50 -6.20
C ALA A 21 -5.28 0.81 -6.19
N PHE A 22 -3.95 0.73 -6.40
CA PHE A 22 -3.12 1.92 -6.48
C PHE A 22 -3.36 2.73 -7.76
N VAL A 23 -3.55 2.08 -8.91
CA VAL A 23 -3.92 2.74 -10.16
C VAL A 23 -5.28 3.42 -10.01
N LEU A 24 -6.26 2.72 -9.44
CA LEU A 24 -7.59 3.27 -9.15
C LEU A 24 -7.51 4.47 -8.19
N TRP A 25 -6.66 4.39 -7.17
CA TRP A 25 -6.39 5.51 -6.28
C TRP A 25 -5.85 6.74 -7.01
N ILE A 26 -4.90 6.56 -7.95
CA ILE A 26 -4.37 7.66 -8.74
C ILE A 26 -5.49 8.34 -9.55
N ALA A 27 -6.38 7.55 -10.16
CA ALA A 27 -7.52 8.07 -10.91
C ALA A 27 -8.50 8.86 -10.02
N VAL A 28 -8.87 8.29 -8.86
CA VAL A 28 -9.74 8.97 -7.87
C VAL A 28 -9.10 10.26 -7.37
N ARG A 29 -7.81 10.25 -7.08
CA ARG A 29 -7.09 11.44 -6.65
C ARG A 29 -7.05 12.53 -7.74
N ALA A 30 -6.86 12.14 -8.99
CA ALA A 30 -6.90 13.07 -10.12
C ALA A 30 -8.30 13.70 -10.25
N LEU A 31 -9.36 12.90 -10.10
CA LEU A 31 -10.73 13.38 -10.09
C LEU A 31 -10.97 14.34 -8.91
N MET A 32 -10.54 14.00 -7.71
CA MET A 32 -10.65 14.89 -6.53
C MET A 32 -9.94 16.22 -6.75
N CYS A 33 -8.77 16.21 -7.40
CA CYS A 33 -8.06 17.44 -7.73
C CYS A 33 -8.85 18.32 -8.72
N ARG A 34 -9.51 17.72 -9.72
CA ARG A 34 -10.35 18.45 -10.70
C ARG A 34 -11.61 19.05 -10.07
N VAL A 35 -12.19 18.38 -9.10
CA VAL A 35 -13.40 18.84 -8.38
C VAL A 35 -13.06 19.83 -7.25
N GLY A 36 -11.80 20.23 -7.08
CA GLY A 36 -11.38 21.18 -6.04
C GLY A 36 -11.21 20.57 -4.64
N LEU A 37 -11.22 19.22 -4.52
CA LEU A 37 -11.06 18.49 -3.26
C LEU A 37 -9.59 18.16 -2.96
N ARG A 38 -8.66 18.89 -3.53
CA ARG A 38 -7.20 18.68 -3.39
C ARG A 38 -6.74 18.72 -1.93
N HIS A 39 -7.35 19.58 -1.12
CA HIS A 39 -6.98 19.82 0.29
C HIS A 39 -7.79 18.97 1.29
N ALA A 40 -8.62 18.05 0.82
CA ALA A 40 -9.38 17.12 1.64
C ALA A 40 -8.51 15.96 2.17
N TYR A 41 -7.43 16.29 2.88
CA TYR A 41 -6.41 15.31 3.30
C TYR A 41 -6.99 14.20 4.18
N GLY A 42 -7.89 14.54 5.11
CA GLY A 42 -8.55 13.57 5.98
C GLY A 42 -9.40 12.56 5.19
N THR A 43 -10.18 13.04 4.22
CA THR A 43 -10.97 12.17 3.32
C THR A 43 -10.07 11.28 2.47
N GLN A 44 -9.03 11.84 1.86
CA GLN A 44 -8.06 11.08 1.05
C GLN A 44 -7.37 9.99 1.87
N LEU A 45 -6.92 10.30 3.09
CA LEU A 45 -6.27 9.33 3.97
C LEU A 45 -7.22 8.21 4.37
N ARG A 46 -8.47 8.53 4.75
CA ARG A 46 -9.49 7.52 5.10
C ARG A 46 -9.81 6.62 3.91
N LEU A 47 -10.00 7.19 2.71
CA LEU A 47 -10.22 6.40 1.49
C LEU A 47 -9.07 5.41 1.24
N LEU A 48 -7.84 5.90 1.30
CA LEU A 48 -6.66 5.10 1.08
C LEU A 48 -6.57 3.95 2.09
N ASN A 49 -6.79 4.23 3.37
CA ASN A 49 -6.77 3.22 4.43
C ASN A 49 -7.92 2.21 4.27
N THR A 50 -9.13 2.64 3.90
CA THR A 50 -10.28 1.75 3.69
C THR A 50 -10.02 0.79 2.54
N VAL A 51 -9.53 1.29 1.40
CA VAL A 51 -9.17 0.44 0.26
C VAL A 51 -8.08 -0.56 0.63
N PHE A 52 -7.07 -0.12 1.40
CA PHE A 52 -6.02 -1.01 1.87
C PHE A 52 -6.56 -2.14 2.74
N VAL A 53 -7.50 -1.86 3.66
CA VAL A 53 -8.17 -2.90 4.46
C VAL A 53 -8.90 -3.89 3.57
N VAL A 54 -9.66 -3.41 2.58
CA VAL A 54 -10.38 -4.29 1.65
C VAL A 54 -9.42 -5.20 0.89
N VAL A 55 -8.29 -4.67 0.40
CA VAL A 55 -7.27 -5.45 -0.30
C VAL A 55 -6.61 -6.49 0.62
N VAL A 56 -6.28 -6.13 1.86
CA VAL A 56 -5.70 -7.08 2.83
C VAL A 56 -6.70 -8.15 3.25
N CYS A 57 -7.99 -7.80 3.34
CA CYS A 57 -9.07 -8.73 3.64
C CYS A 57 -9.55 -9.52 2.42
N ALA A 58 -9.05 -9.22 1.22
CA ALA A 58 -9.47 -9.89 -0.02
C ALA A 58 -9.42 -11.43 0.01
N PRO A 59 -8.38 -12.09 0.57
CA PRO A 59 -8.37 -13.55 0.68
C PRO A 59 -9.50 -14.09 1.54
N VAL A 60 -9.85 -13.39 2.63
CA VAL A 60 -10.95 -13.77 3.53
C VAL A 60 -12.30 -13.59 2.83
N LEU A 61 -12.47 -12.49 2.08
CA LEU A 61 -13.66 -12.24 1.27
C LEU A 61 -13.84 -13.32 0.20
N ALA A 62 -12.75 -13.72 -0.45
CA ALA A 62 -12.72 -14.78 -1.44
C ALA A 62 -13.16 -16.13 -0.87
N LEU A 63 -12.61 -16.52 0.29
CA LEU A 63 -12.98 -17.74 0.99
C LEU A 63 -14.46 -17.71 1.42
N GLY A 64 -14.93 -16.61 2.00
CA GLY A 64 -16.32 -16.42 2.40
C GLY A 64 -17.28 -16.56 1.24
N TYR A 65 -16.97 -15.95 0.10
CA TYR A 65 -17.77 -16.10 -1.12
C TYR A 65 -17.80 -17.55 -1.63
N GLY A 66 -16.65 -18.24 -1.62
CA GLY A 66 -16.56 -19.66 -1.99
C GLY A 66 -17.45 -20.55 -1.10
N MET A 67 -17.51 -20.29 0.20
CA MET A 67 -18.38 -21.00 1.14
C MET A 67 -19.88 -20.73 0.85
N LEU A 68 -20.25 -19.47 0.59
CA LEU A 68 -21.63 -19.11 0.24
C LEU A 68 -22.08 -19.72 -1.08
N LYS A 69 -21.19 -19.83 -2.06
CA LYS A 69 -21.44 -20.51 -3.34
C LYS A 69 -21.65 -22.01 -3.13
N GLY A 70 -20.82 -22.65 -2.30
CA GLY A 70 -20.95 -24.06 -1.94
C GLY A 70 -22.24 -24.37 -1.16
N ALA A 71 -22.78 -23.42 -0.41
CA ALA A 71 -24.06 -23.52 0.30
C ALA A 71 -25.28 -23.21 -0.57
N GLY A 72 -25.11 -22.91 -1.87
CA GLY A 72 -26.22 -22.60 -2.81
C GLY A 72 -26.88 -21.23 -2.59
N VAL A 73 -26.35 -20.39 -1.69
CA VAL A 73 -26.94 -19.08 -1.36
C VAL A 73 -26.54 -18.03 -2.39
N ALA A 74 -25.34 -18.15 -2.97
CA ALA A 74 -24.87 -17.26 -4.03
C ALA A 74 -25.30 -17.83 -5.38
N GLY A 75 -26.12 -17.11 -6.12
CA GLY A 75 -26.55 -17.49 -7.47
C GLY A 75 -25.36 -17.71 -8.42
N GLN A 76 -25.60 -18.34 -9.57
CA GLN A 76 -24.57 -18.73 -10.56
C GLN A 76 -23.88 -17.53 -11.28
N VAL A 77 -23.75 -16.39 -10.67
CA VAL A 77 -23.03 -15.25 -11.27
C VAL A 77 -21.54 -15.53 -11.16
N ASN A 78 -20.99 -16.17 -12.17
CA ASN A 78 -19.56 -16.38 -12.33
C ASN A 78 -18.93 -15.13 -12.98
N VAL A 79 -18.62 -14.12 -12.20
CA VAL A 79 -17.80 -12.99 -12.69
C VAL A 79 -16.35 -13.41 -12.61
N ASN A 80 -15.79 -13.87 -13.73
CA ASN A 80 -14.39 -14.25 -13.82
C ASN A 80 -13.69 -13.35 -14.84
N LEU A 81 -12.63 -12.66 -14.41
CA LEU A 81 -11.87 -11.76 -15.28
C LEU A 81 -11.26 -12.52 -16.46
N SER A 82 -10.81 -13.77 -16.27
CA SER A 82 -10.23 -14.56 -17.34
C SER A 82 -11.27 -14.94 -18.39
N ASP A 83 -12.52 -15.25 -17.98
CA ASP A 83 -13.59 -15.57 -18.92
C ASP A 83 -14.01 -14.33 -19.72
N LEU A 84 -14.05 -13.16 -19.08
CA LEU A 84 -14.32 -11.89 -19.75
C LEU A 84 -13.25 -11.55 -20.79
N VAL A 85 -11.97 -11.78 -20.48
CA VAL A 85 -10.86 -11.58 -21.42
C VAL A 85 -10.91 -12.58 -22.56
N VAL A 86 -11.26 -13.85 -22.30
CA VAL A 86 -11.47 -14.87 -23.34
C VAL A 86 -12.64 -14.49 -24.24
N SER A 87 -13.77 -14.08 -23.67
CA SER A 87 -14.93 -13.62 -24.43
C SER A 87 -14.58 -12.42 -25.32
N TYR A 88 -13.83 -11.46 -24.80
CA TYR A 88 -13.36 -10.31 -25.59
C TYR A 88 -12.43 -10.74 -26.74
N TYR A 89 -11.52 -11.69 -26.50
CA TYR A 89 -10.68 -12.27 -27.56
C TYR A 89 -11.50 -12.97 -28.63
N LEU A 90 -12.44 -13.84 -28.25
CA LEU A 90 -13.32 -14.57 -29.18
C LEU A 90 -14.18 -13.63 -30.02
N ASN A 91 -14.51 -12.45 -29.52
CA ASN A 91 -15.22 -11.41 -30.23
C ASN A 91 -14.32 -10.49 -31.12
N GLY A 92 -13.04 -10.89 -31.32
CA GLY A 92 -12.13 -10.16 -32.19
C GLY A 92 -11.44 -8.94 -31.54
N GLY A 93 -11.43 -8.87 -30.20
CA GLY A 93 -10.83 -7.74 -29.48
C GLY A 93 -9.30 -7.70 -29.48
N PHE A 94 -8.64 -8.83 -29.80
CA PHE A 94 -7.18 -8.92 -29.92
C PHE A 94 -6.79 -9.65 -31.22
N GLU A 95 -5.85 -9.09 -31.94
CA GLU A 95 -5.26 -9.71 -33.14
C GLU A 95 -4.03 -10.54 -32.75
N MET A 96 -4.26 -11.75 -32.25
CA MET A 96 -3.17 -12.66 -31.86
C MET A 96 -3.58 -14.11 -32.14
N LYS A 97 -2.62 -15.03 -32.30
CA LYS A 97 -2.89 -16.45 -32.50
C LYS A 97 -3.51 -17.07 -31.26
N ALA A 98 -4.48 -17.96 -31.46
CA ALA A 98 -5.21 -18.62 -30.36
C ALA A 98 -4.27 -19.37 -29.40
N SER A 99 -3.22 -20.03 -29.92
CA SER A 99 -2.20 -20.73 -29.12
C SER A 99 -1.35 -19.79 -28.24
N GLU A 100 -1.02 -18.61 -28.75
CA GLU A 100 -0.27 -17.60 -27.98
C GLU A 100 -1.14 -17.01 -26.87
N PHE A 101 -2.42 -16.75 -27.18
CA PHE A 101 -3.39 -16.24 -26.21
C PHE A 101 -3.68 -17.25 -25.10
N GLU A 102 -3.87 -18.53 -25.44
CA GLU A 102 -3.99 -19.63 -24.46
C GLU A 102 -2.78 -19.68 -23.55
N GLY A 103 -1.55 -19.58 -24.14
CA GLY A 103 -0.29 -19.55 -23.40
C GLY A 103 -0.21 -18.41 -22.38
N LEU A 104 -0.70 -17.22 -22.72
CA LEU A 104 -0.74 -16.07 -21.81
C LEU A 104 -1.71 -16.29 -20.64
N ILE A 105 -2.90 -16.86 -20.90
CA ILE A 105 -3.88 -17.16 -19.84
C ILE A 105 -3.32 -18.21 -18.88
N LEU A 106 -2.67 -19.25 -19.41
CA LEU A 106 -2.09 -20.34 -18.63
C LEU A 106 -0.75 -19.96 -17.97
N ALA A 107 -0.10 -18.87 -18.38
CA ALA A 107 1.21 -18.49 -17.89
C ALA A 107 1.26 -18.32 -16.36
N ARG A 108 0.19 -17.76 -15.78
CA ARG A 108 0.05 -17.62 -14.32
C ARG A 108 0.01 -18.97 -13.62
N ASP A 109 -0.80 -19.90 -14.12
CA ASP A 109 -0.99 -21.22 -13.50
C ASP A 109 0.26 -22.07 -13.65
N THR A 110 0.92 -22.00 -14.82
CA THR A 110 2.21 -22.62 -15.08
C THR A 110 3.29 -22.05 -14.17
N PHE A 111 3.34 -20.73 -13.98
CA PHE A 111 4.28 -20.09 -13.05
C PHE A 111 4.07 -20.58 -11.61
N ILE A 112 2.83 -20.63 -11.14
CA ILE A 112 2.50 -21.11 -9.79
C ILE A 112 2.92 -22.57 -9.61
N LEU A 113 2.62 -23.43 -10.59
CA LEU A 113 3.01 -24.84 -10.56
C LEU A 113 4.54 -25.01 -10.57
N ASN A 114 5.25 -24.28 -11.42
CA ASN A 114 6.71 -24.31 -11.47
C ASN A 114 7.36 -23.85 -10.16
N VAL A 115 6.82 -22.82 -9.52
CA VAL A 115 7.27 -22.36 -8.20
C VAL A 115 7.02 -23.42 -7.13
N LEU A 116 5.84 -24.06 -7.12
CA LEU A 116 5.51 -25.10 -6.13
C LEU A 116 6.32 -26.38 -6.29
N THR A 117 6.60 -26.77 -7.53
CA THR A 117 7.39 -27.98 -7.84
C THR A 117 8.90 -27.70 -7.80
N GLY A 118 9.31 -26.44 -7.73
CA GLY A 118 10.73 -26.05 -7.87
C GLY A 118 11.30 -26.37 -9.25
N ALA A 119 10.44 -26.51 -10.26
CA ALA A 119 10.83 -26.91 -11.60
C ALA A 119 11.51 -25.77 -12.35
N GLY A 120 12.77 -25.99 -12.72
CA GLY A 120 13.56 -25.04 -13.48
C GLY A 120 14.30 -23.98 -12.65
N ILE A 121 15.40 -23.50 -13.21
CA ILE A 121 16.33 -22.57 -12.53
C ILE A 121 15.68 -21.21 -12.21
N VAL A 122 14.73 -20.77 -13.06
CA VAL A 122 14.01 -19.52 -12.88
C VAL A 122 13.09 -19.56 -11.65
N ALA A 123 12.35 -20.67 -11.47
CA ALA A 123 11.49 -20.86 -10.33
C ALA A 123 12.29 -20.93 -9.02
N GLN A 124 13.39 -21.67 -9.02
CA GLN A 124 14.30 -21.75 -7.87
C GLN A 124 14.93 -20.41 -7.53
N ALA A 125 15.38 -19.64 -8.52
CA ALA A 125 15.90 -18.29 -8.33
C ALA A 125 14.81 -17.34 -7.77
N ALA A 126 13.58 -17.40 -8.27
CA ALA A 126 12.47 -16.61 -7.77
C ALA A 126 12.14 -16.92 -6.30
N ILE A 127 12.10 -18.20 -5.93
CA ILE A 127 11.89 -18.64 -4.54
C ILE A 127 13.03 -18.12 -3.65
N PHE A 128 14.28 -18.30 -4.09
CA PHE A 128 15.44 -17.85 -3.33
C PHE A 128 15.43 -16.33 -3.11
N VAL A 129 15.20 -15.53 -4.15
CA VAL A 129 15.11 -14.06 -4.07
C VAL A 129 13.99 -13.63 -3.14
N PHE A 130 12.82 -14.29 -3.24
CA PHE A 130 11.71 -14.00 -2.36
C PHE A 130 12.01 -14.31 -0.90
N LEU A 131 12.52 -15.51 -0.60
CA LEU A 131 12.84 -15.91 0.77
C LEU A 131 13.97 -15.04 1.35
N ALA A 132 15.03 -14.79 0.59
CA ALA A 132 16.13 -13.94 1.03
C ALA A 132 15.64 -12.51 1.33
N GLY A 133 14.88 -11.91 0.42
CA GLY A 133 14.32 -10.57 0.62
C GLY A 133 13.32 -10.50 1.78
N PHE A 134 12.49 -11.51 1.96
CA PHE A 134 11.57 -11.62 3.08
C PHE A 134 12.32 -11.70 4.42
N VAL A 135 13.33 -12.57 4.53
CA VAL A 135 14.17 -12.69 5.73
C VAL A 135 14.91 -11.40 6.02
N VAL A 136 15.54 -10.77 5.02
CA VAL A 136 16.18 -9.46 5.17
C VAL A 136 15.18 -8.41 5.65
N GLY A 137 13.96 -8.40 5.10
CA GLY A 137 12.88 -7.53 5.52
C GLY A 137 12.49 -7.73 6.99
N LEU A 138 12.35 -8.99 7.43
CA LEU A 138 12.04 -9.33 8.84
C LEU A 138 13.17 -8.92 9.78
N VAL A 139 14.43 -9.18 9.42
CA VAL A 139 15.60 -8.78 10.22
C VAL A 139 15.65 -7.26 10.37
N ARG A 140 15.44 -6.51 9.27
CA ARG A 140 15.36 -5.04 9.32
C ARG A 140 14.22 -4.53 10.20
N LEU A 141 13.06 -5.17 10.14
CA LEU A 141 11.91 -4.82 10.97
C LEU A 141 12.21 -5.07 12.45
N ALA A 142 12.74 -6.24 12.78
CA ALA A 142 13.14 -6.60 14.14
C ALA A 142 14.23 -5.66 14.70
N TYR A 143 15.24 -5.35 13.87
CA TYR A 143 16.29 -4.39 14.22
C TYR A 143 15.72 -2.98 14.47
N SER A 144 14.83 -2.51 13.59
CA SER A 144 14.17 -1.21 13.75
C SER A 144 13.36 -1.15 15.06
N PHE A 145 12.61 -2.21 15.37
CA PHE A 145 11.88 -2.31 16.63
C PHE A 145 12.80 -2.33 17.85
N HIS A 146 13.91 -3.08 17.78
CA HIS A 146 14.91 -3.12 18.86
C HIS A 146 15.53 -1.73 19.10
N CYS A 147 15.94 -1.03 18.04
CA CYS A 147 16.48 0.31 18.13
C CYS A 147 15.49 1.30 18.75
N LEU A 148 14.22 1.25 18.31
CA LEU A 148 13.16 2.09 18.86
C LEU A 148 12.97 1.84 20.36
N ARG A 149 12.86 0.56 20.74
CA ARG A 149 12.75 0.17 22.15
C ARG A 149 13.94 0.64 22.97
N ARG A 150 15.16 0.53 22.42
CA ARG A 150 16.38 1.00 23.08
C ARG A 150 16.35 2.50 23.33
N ILE A 151 15.91 3.32 22.35
CA ILE A 151 15.77 4.77 22.52
C ILE A 151 14.76 5.08 23.63
N VAL A 152 13.60 4.43 23.63
CA VAL A 152 12.55 4.68 24.63
C VAL A 152 13.01 4.26 26.04
N VAL A 153 13.71 3.13 26.19
CA VAL A 153 14.21 2.64 27.50
C VAL A 153 15.32 3.54 28.04
N GLN A 154 16.20 4.07 27.16
CA GLN A 154 17.31 4.93 27.54
C GLN A 154 16.91 6.42 27.70
N SER A 155 15.66 6.79 27.39
CA SER A 155 15.15 8.13 27.56
C SER A 155 14.63 8.36 28.98
N TYR A 156 14.78 9.58 29.48
CA TYR A 156 14.31 9.99 30.80
C TYR A 156 12.78 10.17 30.78
N ARG A 157 12.07 9.54 31.72
CA ARG A 157 10.64 9.70 31.86
C ARG A 157 10.32 11.03 32.55
N TRP A 158 9.74 11.95 31.78
CA TRP A 158 9.39 13.28 32.27
C TRP A 158 8.01 13.29 32.94
N ARG A 159 6.95 12.86 32.22
CA ARG A 159 5.56 12.90 32.68
C ARG A 159 4.74 11.71 32.17
N SER A 160 3.70 11.34 32.91
CA SER A 160 2.76 10.30 32.52
C SER A 160 1.34 10.85 32.57
N ILE A 161 0.60 10.71 31.48
CA ILE A 161 -0.78 11.18 31.36
C ILE A 161 -1.63 10.02 30.83
N GLY A 162 -2.34 9.33 31.71
CA GLY A 162 -3.11 8.13 31.36
C GLY A 162 -2.26 7.04 30.67
N ARG A 163 -2.61 6.70 29.44
CA ARG A 163 -1.87 5.71 28.62
C ARG A 163 -0.62 6.29 27.93
N MET A 164 -0.42 7.59 28.00
CA MET A 164 0.68 8.28 27.34
C MET A 164 1.81 8.55 28.31
N ARG A 165 3.04 8.38 27.83
CA ARG A 165 4.28 8.69 28.55
C ARG A 165 5.12 9.66 27.74
N LEU A 166 5.44 10.78 28.35
CA LEU A 166 6.39 11.76 27.83
C LEU A 166 7.79 11.42 28.30
N HIS A 167 8.68 11.28 27.37
CA HIS A 167 10.10 11.01 27.60
C HIS A 167 10.95 12.12 27.01
N VAL A 168 12.10 12.39 27.62
CA VAL A 168 13.11 13.34 27.14
C VAL A 168 14.39 12.57 26.80
N SER A 169 15.01 12.89 25.68
CA SER A 169 16.21 12.19 25.22
C SER A 169 17.22 13.18 24.61
N ASP A 170 18.48 13.03 24.97
CA ASP A 170 19.60 13.76 24.36
C ASP A 170 20.05 13.15 23.02
N ARG A 171 19.61 11.91 22.74
CA ARG A 171 20.00 11.16 21.56
C ARG A 171 19.13 11.42 20.34
N THR A 172 17.99 12.06 20.53
CA THR A 172 17.05 12.36 19.45
C THR A 172 17.15 13.84 19.06
N LEU A 173 17.09 14.10 17.76
CA LEU A 173 17.13 15.46 17.22
C LEU A 173 15.74 15.98 16.89
N VAL A 174 14.79 15.07 16.65
CA VAL A 174 13.43 15.38 16.25
C VAL A 174 12.49 14.70 17.23
N PRO A 175 11.43 15.37 17.68
CA PRO A 175 10.38 14.72 18.45
C PRO A 175 9.72 13.62 17.62
N PHE A 176 9.30 12.57 18.28
CA PHE A 176 8.53 11.50 17.64
C PHE A 176 7.62 10.81 18.63
N SER A 177 6.54 10.24 18.10
CA SER A 177 5.62 9.39 18.83
C SER A 177 5.74 7.93 18.40
N THR A 178 5.55 7.02 19.33
CA THR A 178 5.55 5.59 19.08
C THR A 178 4.58 4.86 19.99
N ARG A 179 4.16 3.66 19.58
CA ARG A 179 3.27 2.80 20.33
C ARG A 179 4.02 1.59 20.87
N GLY A 180 3.91 1.35 22.20
CA GLY A 180 4.21 0.07 22.79
C GLY A 180 2.96 -0.80 22.88
N TRP A 181 3.04 -1.98 23.55
CA TRP A 181 1.93 -2.92 23.65
C TRP A 181 0.63 -2.31 24.22
N ARG A 182 0.75 -1.53 25.32
CA ARG A 182 -0.41 -0.92 26.02
C ARG A 182 -0.33 0.59 26.19
N ARG A 183 0.76 1.23 25.76
CA ARG A 183 1.07 2.63 26.06
C ARG A 183 1.64 3.33 24.84
N TYR A 184 1.38 4.62 24.77
CA TYR A 184 1.98 5.52 23.80
C TYR A 184 3.18 6.21 24.43
N TYR A 185 4.21 6.42 23.66
CA TYR A 185 5.42 7.12 24.06
C TYR A 185 5.63 8.30 23.12
N VAL A 186 5.84 9.47 23.70
CA VAL A 186 6.26 10.68 22.96
C VAL A 186 7.65 11.01 23.47
N VAL A 187 8.63 10.97 22.60
CA VAL A 187 10.03 11.27 22.94
C VAL A 187 10.37 12.64 22.39
N ILE A 188 10.84 13.52 23.28
CA ILE A 188 11.16 14.92 22.99
C ILE A 188 12.66 15.09 23.15
N PRO A 189 13.35 15.77 22.20
CA PRO A 189 14.73 16.17 22.37
C PRO A 189 14.89 17.12 23.54
N SER A 190 15.93 16.93 24.37
CA SER A 190 16.19 17.77 25.54
C SER A 190 16.39 19.25 25.21
N HIS A 191 16.99 19.56 24.07
CA HIS A 191 17.16 20.94 23.62
C HIS A 191 15.86 21.72 23.38
N MET A 192 14.74 21.03 23.15
CA MET A 192 13.44 21.67 22.99
C MET A 192 12.83 22.17 24.31
N LEU A 193 13.33 21.67 25.44
CA LEU A 193 12.89 22.15 26.75
C LEU A 193 13.25 23.64 26.99
N ALA A 194 14.29 24.12 26.34
CA ALA A 194 14.71 25.52 26.38
C ALA A 194 13.90 26.44 25.46
N ALA A 195 13.04 25.87 24.59
CA ALA A 195 12.20 26.62 23.64
C ALA A 195 10.71 26.26 23.81
N PRO A 196 9.99 26.88 24.76
CA PRO A 196 8.62 26.48 25.12
C PRO A 196 7.62 26.51 23.96
N ASP A 197 7.78 27.46 23.04
CA ASP A 197 6.87 27.60 21.88
C ASP A 197 7.10 26.46 20.88
N GLU A 198 8.36 26.11 20.56
CA GLU A 198 8.68 24.94 19.72
C GLU A 198 8.16 23.65 20.36
N LEU A 199 8.36 23.51 21.68
CA LEU A 199 7.89 22.35 22.44
C LEU A 199 6.36 22.22 22.38
N ARG A 200 5.64 23.32 22.53
CA ARG A 200 4.16 23.35 22.45
C ARG A 200 3.66 22.88 21.09
N VAL A 201 4.24 23.39 20.02
CA VAL A 201 3.91 23.01 18.64
C VAL A 201 4.22 21.53 18.41
N ALA A 202 5.42 21.10 18.77
CA ALA A 202 5.86 19.71 18.60
C ALA A 202 4.96 18.72 19.37
N LEU A 203 4.65 19.02 20.63
CA LEU A 203 3.72 18.21 21.43
C LEU A 203 2.33 18.17 20.83
N ALA A 204 1.80 19.27 20.34
CA ALA A 204 0.48 19.30 19.72
C ALA A 204 0.42 18.42 18.47
N HIS A 205 1.50 18.43 17.68
CA HIS A 205 1.65 17.59 16.49
C HIS A 205 1.72 16.10 16.85
N GLU A 206 2.62 15.70 17.73
CA GLU A 206 2.79 14.30 18.15
C GLU A 206 1.53 13.73 18.83
N LEU A 207 0.85 14.55 19.63
CA LEU A 207 -0.43 14.17 20.24
C LEU A 207 -1.55 14.00 19.22
N GLN A 208 -1.50 14.76 18.14
CA GLN A 208 -2.49 14.63 17.06
C GLN A 208 -2.34 13.31 16.32
N HIS A 209 -1.13 12.82 16.05
CA HIS A 209 -0.90 11.48 15.49
C HIS A 209 -1.47 10.36 16.37
N ILE A 210 -1.28 10.46 17.70
CA ILE A 210 -1.86 9.49 18.65
C ILE A 210 -3.40 9.52 18.58
N ARG A 211 -4.01 10.71 18.49
CA ARG A 211 -5.47 10.86 18.42
C ARG A 211 -6.08 10.33 17.12
N GLN A 212 -5.34 10.37 16.02
CA GLN A 212 -5.79 9.91 14.71
C GLN A 212 -5.58 8.41 14.49
N GLY A 213 -4.85 7.73 15.39
CA GLY A 213 -4.49 6.31 15.25
C GLY A 213 -3.42 6.07 14.17
N ASP A 214 -2.61 7.09 13.87
CA ASP A 214 -1.58 7.01 12.83
C ASP A 214 -0.49 6.00 13.15
N LEU A 215 -0.20 5.81 14.44
CA LEU A 215 0.82 4.88 14.91
C LEU A 215 0.44 3.41 14.67
N GLU A 216 -0.83 3.10 14.79
CA GLU A 216 -1.38 1.77 14.50
C GLU A 216 -1.21 1.44 13.02
N TRP A 217 -1.59 2.38 12.15
CA TRP A 217 -1.44 2.24 10.71
C TRP A 217 0.03 2.10 10.29
N GLU A 218 0.93 2.87 10.91
CA GLU A 218 2.36 2.75 10.63
C GLU A 218 2.90 1.36 10.98
N ILE A 219 2.50 0.80 12.12
CA ILE A 219 2.90 -0.55 12.54
C ILE A 219 2.39 -1.59 11.53
N VAL A 220 1.13 -1.50 11.10
CA VAL A 220 0.55 -2.42 10.11
C VAL A 220 1.31 -2.35 8.78
N LEU A 221 1.54 -1.13 8.27
CA LEU A 221 2.26 -0.94 7.02
C LEU A 221 3.72 -1.41 7.11
N GLU A 222 4.42 -1.18 8.22
CA GLU A 222 5.79 -1.69 8.39
C GLU A 222 5.82 -3.22 8.54
N ALA A 223 4.85 -3.82 9.23
CA ALA A 223 4.75 -5.26 9.40
C ALA A 223 4.48 -6.01 8.09
N LEU A 224 3.73 -5.40 7.17
CA LEU A 224 3.43 -5.98 5.85
C LEU A 224 4.54 -5.74 4.81
N LYS A 225 5.46 -4.82 5.07
CA LYS A 225 6.53 -4.47 4.14
C LYS A 225 7.45 -5.64 3.74
N PRO A 226 7.86 -6.56 4.64
CA PRO A 226 8.61 -7.75 4.24
C PRO A 226 7.86 -8.65 3.26
N LEU A 227 6.52 -8.73 3.37
CA LEU A 227 5.69 -9.54 2.49
C LEU A 227 5.58 -8.93 1.08
N PHE A 228 5.45 -7.61 0.99
CA PHE A 228 5.26 -6.88 -0.28
C PHE A 228 6.51 -6.13 -0.74
N PHE A 229 7.71 -6.59 -0.35
CA PHE A 229 8.96 -5.86 -0.62
C PHE A 229 9.26 -5.70 -2.11
N LEU A 230 8.83 -6.64 -2.96
CA LEU A 230 8.98 -6.58 -4.42
C LEU A 230 7.91 -5.73 -5.10
N ASN A 231 6.84 -5.36 -4.41
CA ASN A 231 5.71 -4.67 -5.02
C ASN A 231 5.93 -3.14 -5.03
N PRO A 232 6.19 -2.52 -6.18
CA PRO A 232 6.43 -1.07 -6.26
C PRO A 232 5.18 -0.25 -5.89
N ALA A 233 3.98 -0.76 -6.17
CA ALA A 233 2.74 -0.11 -5.81
C ALA A 233 2.54 -0.04 -4.29
N TYR A 234 2.96 -1.08 -3.55
CA TYR A 234 2.95 -1.06 -2.08
C TYR A 234 3.83 0.06 -1.51
N HIS A 235 5.04 0.21 -2.03
CA HIS A 235 5.94 1.27 -1.60
C HIS A 235 5.42 2.66 -1.96
N ALA A 236 4.82 2.81 -3.13
CA ALA A 236 4.19 4.06 -3.56
C ALA A 236 2.95 4.38 -2.70
N TRP A 237 2.15 3.36 -2.38
CA TRP A 237 1.03 3.45 -1.44
C TRP A 237 1.46 3.96 -0.08
N LYS A 238 2.46 3.31 0.52
CA LYS A 238 2.99 3.70 1.83
C LYS A 238 3.45 5.16 1.84
N ARG A 239 4.19 5.61 0.81
CA ARG A 239 4.60 7.01 0.69
C ARG A 239 3.42 7.98 0.58
N GLN A 240 2.32 7.58 -0.07
CA GLN A 240 1.12 8.41 -0.14
C GLN A 240 0.42 8.51 1.21
N VAL A 241 0.31 7.39 1.95
CA VAL A 241 -0.25 7.37 3.31
C VAL A 241 0.58 8.27 4.23
N GLU A 242 1.91 8.14 4.23
CA GLU A 242 2.82 8.96 5.02
C GLU A 242 2.63 10.46 4.72
N ALA A 243 2.60 10.84 3.44
CA ALA A 243 2.43 12.23 3.05
C ALA A 243 1.05 12.80 3.46
N LEU A 244 -0.02 12.04 3.21
CA LEU A 244 -1.39 12.48 3.57
C LEU A 244 -1.59 12.57 5.07
N ARG A 245 -0.94 11.69 5.84
CA ARG A 245 -0.96 11.71 7.29
C ARG A 245 -0.37 13.00 7.86
N GLU A 246 0.79 13.41 7.35
CA GLU A 246 1.42 14.68 7.76
C GLU A 246 0.54 15.88 7.41
N PHE A 247 0.03 15.98 6.17
CA PHE A 247 -0.87 17.07 5.77
C PHE A 247 -2.16 17.10 6.61
N ASN A 248 -2.73 15.93 6.91
CA ASN A 248 -3.92 15.83 7.74
C ASN A 248 -3.62 16.23 9.19
N CYS A 249 -2.48 15.81 9.75
CA CYS A 249 -2.04 16.18 11.09
C CYS A 249 -1.86 17.69 11.20
N ASP A 250 -1.12 18.31 10.28
CA ASP A 250 -0.90 19.76 10.22
C ASP A 250 -2.24 20.52 10.19
N SER A 251 -3.13 20.10 9.29
CA SER A 251 -4.46 20.69 9.15
C SER A 251 -5.29 20.58 10.45
N GLN A 252 -5.28 19.43 11.10
CA GLN A 252 -6.04 19.20 12.33
C GLN A 252 -5.48 19.96 13.55
N VAL A 253 -4.16 20.12 13.65
CA VAL A 253 -3.51 20.91 14.70
C VAL A 253 -3.94 22.37 14.59
N LEU A 254 -3.88 22.93 13.38
CA LEU A 254 -4.17 24.33 13.12
C LEU A 254 -5.68 24.63 13.14
N SER A 255 -6.52 23.69 12.73
CA SER A 255 -8.00 23.87 12.77
C SER A 255 -8.55 24.14 14.17
N LYS A 256 -7.80 23.78 15.23
CA LYS A 256 -8.18 24.05 16.63
C LYS A 256 -7.97 25.50 17.07
N GLY A 257 -7.31 26.33 16.25
CA GLY A 257 -7.11 27.76 16.50
C GLY A 257 -6.22 28.10 17.71
N ARG A 258 -5.50 27.10 18.28
CA ARG A 258 -4.65 27.29 19.47
C ARG A 258 -3.21 27.64 19.15
N ILE A 259 -2.80 27.46 17.92
CA ILE A 259 -1.46 27.70 17.41
C ILE A 259 -1.61 28.52 16.15
N ASP A 260 -0.83 29.60 16.06
CA ASP A 260 -0.76 30.43 14.87
C ASP A 260 -0.03 29.68 13.73
N ALA A 261 -0.54 29.83 12.49
CA ALA A 261 0.01 29.16 11.32
C ALA A 261 1.46 29.55 11.03
N ARG A 262 1.81 30.83 11.28
CA ARG A 262 3.18 31.34 11.10
C ARG A 262 4.12 30.71 12.12
N ALA A 263 3.77 30.73 13.40
CA ALA A 263 4.56 30.11 14.47
C ALA A 263 4.73 28.60 14.24
N TYR A 264 3.72 27.94 13.68
CA TYR A 264 3.79 26.53 13.28
C TYR A 264 4.82 26.30 12.17
N CYS A 265 4.78 27.09 11.10
CA CYS A 265 5.73 27.00 9.98
C CYS A 265 7.17 27.31 10.42
N ASP A 266 7.36 28.33 11.28
CA ASP A 266 8.66 28.69 11.82
C ASP A 266 9.26 27.54 12.67
N THR A 267 8.42 26.87 13.45
CA THR A 267 8.84 25.67 14.22
C THR A 267 9.25 24.53 13.29
N LEU A 268 8.47 24.24 12.23
CA LEU A 268 8.84 23.21 11.24
C LEU A 268 10.19 23.51 10.59
N LEU A 269 10.43 24.76 10.21
CA LEU A 269 11.69 25.19 9.62
C LEU A 269 12.85 25.09 10.61
N SER A 270 12.67 25.53 11.86
CA SER A 270 13.69 25.45 12.93
C SER A 270 14.11 24.01 13.18
N VAL A 271 13.14 23.09 13.33
CA VAL A 271 13.41 21.66 13.54
C VAL A 271 14.15 21.05 12.34
N CYS A 272 13.77 21.42 11.11
CA CYS A 272 14.45 20.97 9.90
C CYS A 272 15.90 21.47 9.85
N GLN A 273 16.14 22.75 10.13
CA GLN A 273 17.48 23.34 10.16
C GLN A 273 18.38 22.69 11.21
N LYS A 274 17.86 22.47 12.43
CA LYS A 274 18.59 21.79 13.52
C LYS A 274 18.97 20.35 13.12
N THR A 275 18.08 19.66 12.39
CA THR A 275 18.33 18.30 11.90
C THR A 275 19.39 18.25 10.80
N LEU A 276 19.46 19.27 9.93
CA LEU A 276 20.44 19.35 8.85
C LEU A 276 21.87 19.74 9.34
N ARG A 277 21.95 20.55 10.39
CA ARG A 277 23.23 21.03 10.95
C ARG A 277 23.98 19.99 11.79
N ARG A 278 23.28 19.05 12.43
CA ARG A 278 23.89 17.98 13.23
C ARG A 278 24.16 16.74 12.38
N ASP A 279 25.37 16.22 12.56
CA ASP A 279 26.02 15.19 11.75
C ASP A 279 25.21 13.91 11.49
N ARG A 280 25.53 13.29 10.37
CA ARG A 280 24.85 12.22 9.61
C ARG A 280 24.79 10.85 10.28
N SER A 281 25.38 10.67 11.46
CA SER A 281 25.65 9.34 12.04
C SER A 281 24.45 8.66 12.72
N PHE A 282 23.33 9.34 12.92
CA PHE A 282 22.20 8.83 13.73
C PHE A 282 20.84 8.75 13.02
N VAL A 283 20.80 8.73 11.69
CA VAL A 283 19.54 8.46 10.99
C VAL A 283 19.30 6.95 10.94
N ILE A 284 18.97 6.36 12.06
CA ILE A 284 18.42 5.01 12.11
C ILE A 284 17.04 5.08 11.45
N ALA A 285 16.82 4.25 10.42
CA ALA A 285 15.50 4.06 9.81
C ALA A 285 14.59 3.32 10.81
N VAL A 286 14.06 4.07 11.76
CA VAL A 286 13.11 3.55 12.76
C VAL A 286 11.70 3.81 12.22
N PRO A 287 10.75 2.87 12.34
CA PRO A 287 9.34 3.14 12.07
C PRO A 287 8.84 4.15 13.09
N LYS A 288 8.87 5.42 12.72
CA LYS A 288 8.50 6.54 13.56
C LYS A 288 7.74 7.56 12.73
N VAL A 289 6.67 8.04 13.30
CA VAL A 289 6.05 9.27 12.85
C VAL A 289 6.91 10.40 13.40
N THR A 290 7.54 11.18 12.55
CA THR A 290 8.42 12.28 12.95
C THR A 290 7.93 13.58 12.35
N LEU A 291 8.08 14.67 13.11
CA LEU A 291 7.70 16.01 12.70
C LEU A 291 8.34 16.44 11.36
N VAL A 292 9.53 15.92 11.05
CA VAL A 292 10.25 16.24 9.80
C VAL A 292 10.91 14.99 9.24
N THR A 293 10.54 14.60 8.02
CA THR A 293 11.27 13.63 7.21
C THR A 293 12.17 14.38 6.23
N ALA A 294 13.50 14.21 6.36
CA ALA A 294 14.44 14.80 5.41
C ALA A 294 14.41 14.03 4.09
N ASP A 295 13.76 14.60 3.08
CA ASP A 295 13.69 14.03 1.73
C ASP A 295 14.88 14.51 0.88
N ARG A 296 15.97 13.73 0.88
CA ARG A 296 17.17 14.01 0.09
C ARG A 296 16.98 13.81 -1.42
N GLY A 297 16.00 13.01 -1.84
CA GLY A 297 15.81 12.68 -3.24
C GLY A 297 15.13 13.78 -4.06
N SER A 298 14.47 14.76 -3.41
CA SER A 298 13.71 15.78 -4.11
C SER A 298 14.57 16.95 -4.64
N LEU A 299 15.69 17.23 -3.99
CA LEU A 299 16.62 18.29 -4.41
C LEU A 299 17.30 18.00 -5.74
N ILE A 300 17.49 16.73 -6.10
CA ILE A 300 18.14 16.31 -7.36
C ILE A 300 17.18 16.35 -8.55
N ARG A 301 15.85 16.37 -8.32
CA ARG A 301 14.83 16.25 -9.39
C ARG A 301 14.02 17.52 -9.68
N GLY A 302 14.36 18.67 -9.10
CA GLY A 302 13.60 19.92 -9.31
C GLY A 302 12.14 19.87 -8.82
N LYS A 303 11.77 18.88 -8.01
CA LYS A 303 10.46 18.80 -7.35
C LYS A 303 10.52 19.52 -6.02
N ARG A 304 9.45 20.24 -5.69
CA ARG A 304 9.27 20.88 -4.37
C ARG A 304 9.55 19.90 -3.25
N SER A 305 10.32 20.33 -2.23
CA SER A 305 10.66 19.49 -1.08
C SER A 305 9.38 19.11 -0.33
N PHE A 306 9.40 17.99 0.42
CA PHE A 306 8.24 17.58 1.19
C PHE A 306 7.84 18.65 2.22
N LEU A 307 8.82 19.28 2.87
CA LEU A 307 8.62 20.38 3.80
C LEU A 307 7.94 21.59 3.14
N GLU A 308 8.41 22.00 1.94
CA GLU A 308 7.79 23.08 1.17
C GLU A 308 6.31 22.80 0.88
N ARG A 309 5.98 21.56 0.49
CA ARG A 309 4.59 21.15 0.27
C ARG A 309 3.76 21.19 1.55
N ARG A 310 4.32 20.85 2.73
CA ARG A 310 3.64 20.99 4.02
C ARG A 310 3.34 22.45 4.33
N ILE A 311 4.33 23.33 4.20
CA ILE A 311 4.17 24.78 4.45
C ILE A 311 3.10 25.37 3.52
N LEU A 312 3.16 25.06 2.22
CA LEU A 312 2.14 25.51 1.26
C LEU A 312 0.75 24.98 1.61
N SER A 313 0.63 23.73 2.03
CA SER A 313 -0.66 23.15 2.43
C SER A 313 -1.24 23.82 3.66
N VAL A 314 -0.40 24.29 4.58
CA VAL A 314 -0.79 25.06 5.77
C VAL A 314 -1.33 26.45 5.37
N LEU A 315 -0.67 27.11 4.43
CA LEU A 315 -1.06 28.45 3.96
C LEU A 315 -2.33 28.43 3.10
N GLU A 316 -2.56 27.36 2.35
CA GLU A 316 -3.72 27.20 1.45
C GLU A 316 -4.92 26.48 2.12
N MET A 317 -4.91 26.34 3.45
CA MET A 317 -5.96 25.59 4.15
C MET A 317 -7.35 26.16 3.91
N ARG A 318 -8.26 25.30 3.44
CA ARG A 318 -9.70 25.58 3.34
C ARG A 318 -10.48 24.56 4.19
N LYS A 319 -11.43 25.06 4.99
CA LYS A 319 -12.39 24.19 5.67
C LYS A 319 -13.34 23.61 4.63
N MET A 320 -13.47 22.30 4.61
CA MET A 320 -14.45 21.63 3.75
C MET A 320 -15.80 21.52 4.43
N ALA A 321 -16.85 21.98 3.72
CA ALA A 321 -18.20 21.60 4.03
C ALA A 321 -18.47 20.17 3.51
N TYR A 322 -19.26 19.38 4.27
CA TYR A 322 -19.73 18.04 3.85
C TYR A 322 -18.66 16.95 3.65
N GLU A 323 -17.54 16.99 4.40
CA GLU A 323 -16.45 15.99 4.30
C GLU A 323 -16.96 14.55 4.39
N ARG A 324 -17.94 14.27 5.24
CA ARG A 324 -18.52 12.93 5.42
C ARG A 324 -19.30 12.45 4.20
N LEU A 325 -20.07 13.32 3.56
CA LEU A 325 -20.82 12.97 2.34
C LEU A 325 -19.89 12.69 1.17
N VAL A 326 -18.87 13.52 0.99
CA VAL A 326 -17.83 13.30 -0.03
C VAL A 326 -17.12 11.98 0.21
N PHE A 327 -16.77 11.67 1.45
CA PHE A 327 -16.16 10.38 1.79
C PHE A 327 -17.10 9.22 1.43
N ALA A 328 -18.36 9.25 1.84
CA ALA A 328 -19.33 8.19 1.55
C ALA A 328 -19.55 8.00 0.04
N ALA A 329 -19.68 9.10 -0.71
CA ALA A 329 -19.89 9.07 -2.16
C ALA A 329 -18.69 8.47 -2.92
N LEU A 330 -17.48 8.62 -2.41
CA LEU A 330 -16.27 8.08 -3.04
C LEU A 330 -15.92 6.67 -2.54
N VAL A 331 -16.14 6.37 -1.25
CA VAL A 331 -15.74 5.07 -0.68
C VAL A 331 -16.60 3.93 -1.18
N VAL A 332 -17.91 4.13 -1.33
CA VAL A 332 -18.83 3.06 -1.73
C VAL A 332 -18.48 2.50 -3.12
N PRO A 333 -18.40 3.31 -4.21
CA PRO A 333 -18.03 2.78 -5.52
C PRO A 333 -16.60 2.23 -5.55
N LEU A 334 -15.67 2.86 -4.83
CA LEU A 334 -14.29 2.43 -4.78
C LEU A 334 -14.14 1.05 -4.14
N VAL A 335 -14.78 0.83 -2.99
CA VAL A 335 -14.80 -0.46 -2.29
C VAL A 335 -15.53 -1.51 -3.13
N ALA A 336 -16.65 -1.14 -3.77
CA ALA A 336 -17.39 -2.05 -4.64
C ALA A 336 -16.52 -2.53 -5.81
N VAL A 337 -15.81 -1.63 -6.49
CA VAL A 337 -14.89 -1.98 -7.59
C VAL A 337 -13.79 -2.90 -7.10
N VAL A 338 -13.14 -2.61 -5.96
CA VAL A 338 -12.06 -3.46 -5.42
C VAL A 338 -12.60 -4.82 -4.99
N ALA A 339 -13.78 -4.88 -4.36
CA ALA A 339 -14.41 -6.13 -3.96
C ALA A 339 -14.81 -6.99 -5.20
N LEU A 340 -15.41 -6.37 -6.22
CA LEU A 340 -15.74 -7.06 -7.49
C LEU A 340 -14.47 -7.58 -8.17
N THR A 341 -13.40 -6.77 -8.21
CA THR A 341 -12.12 -7.19 -8.76
C THR A 341 -11.53 -8.37 -7.98
N THR A 342 -11.67 -8.38 -6.64
CA THR A 342 -11.25 -9.49 -5.78
C THR A 342 -11.96 -10.80 -6.17
N LEU A 343 -13.26 -10.73 -6.41
CA LEU A 343 -14.05 -11.91 -6.84
C LEU A 343 -13.70 -12.33 -8.28
N ALA A 344 -13.46 -11.37 -9.16
CA ALA A 344 -13.16 -11.61 -10.57
C ALA A 344 -11.76 -12.21 -10.83
N ILE A 345 -10.77 -11.95 -9.96
CA ILE A 345 -9.39 -12.46 -10.09
C ILE A 345 -9.27 -13.92 -9.63
N GLN A 346 -10.29 -14.50 -8.97
CA GLN A 346 -10.22 -15.89 -8.51
C GLN A 346 -10.12 -16.86 -9.69
N ARG A 347 -9.44 -18.00 -9.43
CA ARG A 347 -9.43 -19.09 -10.41
C ARG A 347 -10.86 -19.60 -10.65
N PRO A 348 -11.26 -19.79 -11.91
CA PRO A 348 -12.51 -20.47 -12.20
C PRO A 348 -12.41 -21.91 -11.70
N GLY A 349 -13.38 -22.33 -10.87
CA GLY A 349 -13.44 -23.70 -10.36
C GLY A 349 -13.81 -24.73 -11.42
N ASP A 350 -14.52 -24.30 -12.47
CA ASP A 350 -15.08 -25.17 -13.51
C ASP A 350 -14.77 -24.62 -14.91
N TRP A 351 -14.89 -25.48 -15.90
CA TRP A 351 -14.77 -25.14 -17.32
C TRP A 351 -15.90 -24.18 -17.71
N SER A 352 -15.55 -22.94 -18.07
CA SER A 352 -16.54 -22.03 -18.66
C SER A 352 -16.73 -22.34 -20.14
N GLN A 353 -17.91 -22.00 -20.70
CA GLN A 353 -18.20 -22.16 -22.14
C GLN A 353 -17.16 -21.45 -23.01
N ASP A 354 -16.73 -20.25 -22.60
CA ASP A 354 -15.74 -19.46 -23.34
C ASP A 354 -14.37 -20.16 -23.39
N ARG A 355 -13.95 -20.83 -22.31
CA ARG A 355 -12.71 -21.62 -22.28
C ARG A 355 -12.80 -22.88 -23.12
N LEU A 356 -13.94 -23.54 -23.14
CA LEU A 356 -14.19 -24.67 -24.05
C LEU A 356 -14.11 -24.21 -25.50
N MET A 357 -14.73 -23.08 -25.84
CA MET A 357 -14.63 -22.48 -27.17
C MET A 357 -13.19 -22.13 -27.53
N LEU A 358 -12.42 -21.49 -26.63
CA LEU A 358 -11.02 -21.18 -26.87
C LEU A 358 -10.21 -22.44 -27.13
N SER A 359 -10.35 -23.49 -26.31
CA SER A 359 -9.65 -24.75 -26.49
C SER A 359 -10.01 -25.42 -27.82
N THR A 360 -11.24 -25.28 -28.25
CA THR A 360 -11.71 -25.81 -29.57
C THR A 360 -11.05 -25.03 -30.71
N VAL A 361 -11.00 -23.71 -30.64
CA VAL A 361 -10.32 -22.84 -31.63
C VAL A 361 -8.81 -23.18 -31.71
N VAL A 362 -8.13 -23.32 -30.56
CA VAL A 362 -6.71 -23.70 -30.52
C VAL A 362 -6.48 -25.09 -31.13
N ASN A 363 -7.35 -26.06 -30.85
CA ASN A 363 -7.21 -27.39 -31.42
C ASN A 363 -7.47 -27.39 -32.93
N LEU A 364 -8.43 -26.60 -33.43
CA LEU A 364 -8.66 -26.42 -34.86
C LEU A 364 -7.49 -25.76 -35.56
N ASP A 365 -6.86 -24.74 -34.97
CA ASP A 365 -5.66 -24.11 -35.49
C ASP A 365 -4.49 -25.11 -35.58
N ARG A 366 -4.29 -25.90 -34.54
CA ARG A 366 -3.25 -26.97 -34.53
C ARG A 366 -3.52 -28.04 -35.62
N LEU A 367 -4.76 -28.45 -35.78
CA LEU A 367 -5.13 -29.41 -36.82
C LEU A 367 -4.90 -28.83 -38.23
N ASN A 368 -5.25 -27.57 -38.45
CA ASN A 368 -4.98 -26.87 -39.71
C ASN A 368 -3.48 -26.79 -40.02
N GLU A 369 -2.63 -26.54 -39.01
CA GLU A 369 -1.21 -26.49 -39.16
C GLU A 369 -0.63 -27.87 -39.48
N ILE A 370 -1.06 -28.94 -38.81
CA ILE A 370 -0.69 -30.32 -39.08
C ILE A 370 -1.13 -30.73 -40.49
N ASN A 371 -2.33 -30.41 -40.89
CA ASN A 371 -2.83 -30.73 -42.24
C ASN A 371 -2.04 -29.97 -43.31
N ARG A 372 -1.66 -28.71 -43.08
CA ARG A 372 -0.85 -27.94 -43.99
C ARG A 372 0.57 -28.52 -44.13
N LEU A 373 1.17 -29.02 -43.06
CA LEU A 373 2.48 -29.69 -43.10
C LEU A 373 2.40 -31.06 -43.77
N SER A 374 1.28 -31.81 -43.60
CA SER A 374 1.07 -33.11 -44.23
C SER A 374 0.75 -33.01 -45.74
N THR A 375 0.11 -31.93 -46.18
CA THR A 375 -0.14 -31.67 -47.62
C THR A 375 1.17 -31.30 -48.35
N PHE A 376 2.13 -30.66 -47.72
CA PHE A 376 3.45 -30.40 -48.31
C PHE A 376 4.30 -31.65 -48.48
N GLY A 377 4.06 -32.73 -47.73
CA GLY A 377 4.70 -34.05 -47.89
C GLY A 377 4.14 -34.90 -49.02
N ARG A 378 2.93 -34.62 -49.52
CA ARG A 378 2.24 -35.39 -50.60
C ARG A 378 2.50 -34.89 -52.02
N ILE A 379 3.21 -33.80 -52.21
CA ILE A 379 3.56 -33.22 -53.53
C ILE A 379 4.95 -33.68 -54.00
N ARG A 380 5.51 -34.72 -53.36
CA ARG A 380 6.85 -35.26 -53.70
C ARG A 380 6.86 -36.74 -54.07
N ASP A 381 5.73 -37.27 -54.58
CA ASP A 381 5.71 -38.58 -55.27
C ASP A 381 5.14 -38.42 -56.67
#